data_7e06b46a779b29e28d336f49f7a921ae
#
_entry.id   7e06b46a779b29e28d336f49f7a921ae
#
_cell.length_a   1.000
_cell.length_b   1.000
_cell.length_c   1.000
_cell.angle_alpha   90.00
_cell.angle_beta   90.00
_cell.angle_gamma   90.00
#
_symmetry.space_group_name_H-M   'P 1'
#
loop_
_entity.id
_entity.type
_entity.pdbx_description
1 polymer ?
#
loop_
_entity_poly.entity_id
_entity_poly.type
_entity_poly.pdbx_seq_one_letter_code
_entity_poly.pdbx_strand_id
1 'polypeptide(L)'
;MNFQDRLFDLRRQAGLSQEELANLVGVTRQAVQKWEAGTSRPDMDNLVSLAEYFKVSLDYLVTGREPTPPPAPTIVNNYYEHHHRWRYEYKSKRTLFGLPLVHINCGPGIHWARGIIAIGDIATGLVAMGGISVGLIGLGALSLGLLLALGALTAGIISIGGVALGLFTLGGVAVGWLSVGGISCGVYAAGGVVTASKVAVGGVVSAPLAIGAAAEGAQTILIPLEGLRGAELDAARAAIDAACVGAPGFVPWLLKLFLR
;
A
#
# COMPACT_ATOMS: atom_id res chain seq x y z
N MET A 1 -55.41 25.03 -3.57
CA MET A 1 -55.82 24.29 -4.76
C MET A 1 -55.69 22.80 -4.44
N ASN A 2 -56.77 22.06 -4.51
CA ASN A 2 -56.77 20.63 -4.16
C ASN A 2 -56.28 19.77 -5.37
N PHE A 3 -56.03 18.47 -5.12
CA PHE A 3 -55.61 17.54 -6.19
C PHE A 3 -56.57 17.54 -7.38
N GLN A 4 -57.87 17.47 -7.11
CA GLN A 4 -58.93 17.43 -8.12
C GLN A 4 -58.88 18.65 -9.06
N ASP A 5 -58.70 19.85 -8.49
CA ASP A 5 -58.66 21.09 -9.24
C ASP A 5 -57.42 21.12 -10.16
N ARG A 6 -56.27 20.66 -9.66
CA ARG A 6 -55.04 20.58 -10.44
C ARG A 6 -55.15 19.59 -11.61
N LEU A 7 -55.70 18.41 -11.34
CA LEU A 7 -55.91 17.41 -12.37
C LEU A 7 -56.79 17.94 -13.47
N PHE A 8 -57.89 18.59 -13.12
CA PHE A 8 -58.82 19.22 -14.03
C PHE A 8 -58.13 20.29 -14.87
N ASP A 9 -57.32 21.18 -14.26
CA ASP A 9 -56.61 22.24 -14.94
C ASP A 9 -55.52 21.69 -15.88
N LEU A 10 -54.73 20.73 -15.43
CA LEU A 10 -53.70 20.09 -16.27
C LEU A 10 -54.30 19.40 -17.50
N ARG A 11 -55.44 18.69 -17.32
CA ARG A 11 -56.14 18.06 -18.42
C ARG A 11 -56.66 19.11 -19.40
N ARG A 12 -57.26 20.18 -18.94
CA ARG A 12 -57.75 21.27 -19.81
C ARG A 12 -56.65 22.00 -20.53
N GLN A 13 -55.55 22.25 -19.88
CA GLN A 13 -54.36 22.86 -20.50
C GLN A 13 -53.76 21.97 -21.60
N ALA A 14 -53.83 20.65 -21.42
CA ALA A 14 -53.42 19.68 -22.43
C ALA A 14 -54.47 19.49 -23.54
N GLY A 15 -55.63 20.14 -23.45
CA GLY A 15 -56.73 20.06 -24.48
C GLY A 15 -57.45 18.72 -24.47
N LEU A 16 -57.33 17.93 -23.43
CA LEU A 16 -57.88 16.56 -23.36
C LEU A 16 -59.31 16.54 -22.81
N SER A 17 -60.16 15.66 -23.38
CA SER A 17 -61.39 15.23 -22.77
C SER A 17 -61.11 14.24 -21.60
N GLN A 18 -62.08 14.01 -20.74
CA GLN A 18 -62.00 12.99 -19.66
C GLN A 18 -61.79 11.58 -20.23
N GLU A 19 -62.34 11.29 -21.40
CA GLU A 19 -62.22 10.00 -22.08
C GLU A 19 -60.84 9.78 -22.65
N GLU A 20 -60.27 10.81 -23.29
CA GLU A 20 -58.92 10.77 -23.79
C GLU A 20 -57.86 10.60 -22.68
N LEU A 21 -58.01 11.34 -21.56
CA LEU A 21 -57.15 11.15 -20.42
C LEU A 21 -57.29 9.73 -19.82
N ALA A 22 -58.50 9.20 -19.73
CA ALA A 22 -58.77 7.85 -19.27
C ALA A 22 -58.04 6.79 -20.12
N ASN A 23 -58.14 6.92 -21.43
CA ASN A 23 -57.47 6.04 -22.39
C ASN A 23 -55.94 6.11 -22.29
N LEU A 24 -55.35 7.32 -22.08
CA LEU A 24 -53.92 7.54 -21.94
C LEU A 24 -53.33 6.90 -20.66
N VAL A 25 -54.08 6.95 -19.56
CA VAL A 25 -53.67 6.40 -18.27
C VAL A 25 -54.09 4.93 -18.10
N GLY A 26 -54.92 4.39 -19.00
CA GLY A 26 -55.38 3.01 -18.96
C GLY A 26 -56.48 2.75 -17.95
N VAL A 27 -57.34 3.75 -17.66
CA VAL A 27 -58.44 3.67 -16.74
C VAL A 27 -59.80 3.94 -17.39
N THR A 28 -60.89 3.82 -16.65
CA THR A 28 -62.21 4.17 -17.18
C THR A 28 -62.51 5.67 -17.09
N ARG A 29 -63.26 6.22 -18.03
CA ARG A 29 -63.75 7.61 -17.97
C ARG A 29 -64.40 7.95 -16.61
N GLN A 30 -65.14 7.01 -16.05
CA GLN A 30 -65.79 7.18 -14.73
C GLN A 30 -64.76 7.35 -13.62
N ALA A 31 -63.59 6.69 -13.68
CA ALA A 31 -62.50 6.87 -12.72
C ALA A 31 -61.97 8.31 -12.77
N VAL A 32 -61.64 8.84 -13.95
CA VAL A 32 -61.20 10.22 -14.12
C VAL A 32 -62.26 11.22 -13.62
N GLN A 33 -63.52 10.99 -13.95
CA GLN A 33 -64.60 11.83 -13.46
C GLN A 33 -64.70 11.88 -11.95
N LYS A 34 -64.53 10.72 -11.25
CA LYS A 34 -64.52 10.61 -9.78
C LYS A 34 -63.31 11.32 -9.16
N TRP A 35 -62.17 11.23 -9.81
CA TRP A 35 -60.95 11.91 -9.38
C TRP A 35 -61.07 13.44 -9.45
N GLU A 36 -61.61 13.96 -10.55
CA GLU A 36 -61.88 15.40 -10.73
C GLU A 36 -63.03 15.90 -9.86
N ALA A 37 -63.99 15.05 -9.54
CA ALA A 37 -65.05 15.37 -8.58
C ALA A 37 -64.62 15.27 -7.10
N GLY A 38 -63.43 14.72 -6.83
CA GLY A 38 -62.90 14.53 -5.49
C GLY A 38 -63.56 13.39 -4.69
N THR A 39 -64.40 12.56 -5.33
CA THR A 39 -65.10 11.44 -4.71
C THR A 39 -64.26 10.19 -4.55
N SER A 40 -63.15 10.09 -5.32
CA SER A 40 -62.12 9.06 -5.16
C SER A 40 -60.74 9.64 -5.50
N ARG A 41 -59.69 8.90 -5.12
CA ARG A 41 -58.32 9.25 -5.47
C ARG A 41 -57.72 8.15 -6.36
N PRO A 42 -56.84 8.50 -7.30
CA PRO A 42 -56.06 7.51 -8.03
C PRO A 42 -55.14 6.74 -7.07
N ASP A 43 -54.84 5.50 -7.41
CA ASP A 43 -53.76 4.75 -6.78
C ASP A 43 -52.39 5.29 -7.18
N MET A 44 -51.32 4.73 -6.57
CA MET A 44 -49.98 5.23 -6.78
C MET A 44 -49.52 5.07 -8.23
N ASP A 45 -49.87 3.97 -8.87
CA ASP A 45 -49.47 3.69 -10.26
C ASP A 45 -50.12 4.69 -11.23
N ASN A 46 -51.37 4.99 -11.02
CA ASN A 46 -52.09 6.01 -11.79
C ASN A 46 -51.60 7.43 -11.51
N LEU A 47 -51.19 7.74 -10.27
CA LEU A 47 -50.57 9.03 -9.96
C LEU A 47 -49.24 9.23 -10.66
N VAL A 48 -48.38 8.17 -10.72
CA VAL A 48 -47.12 8.19 -11.44
C VAL A 48 -47.37 8.41 -12.94
N SER A 49 -48.31 7.64 -13.53
CA SER A 49 -48.63 7.78 -14.97
C SER A 49 -49.16 9.17 -15.31
N LEU A 50 -49.98 9.78 -14.46
CA LEU A 50 -50.48 11.14 -14.62
C LEU A 50 -49.32 12.18 -14.54
N ALA A 51 -48.41 12.03 -13.55
CA ALA A 51 -47.28 12.93 -13.37
C ALA A 51 -46.34 12.88 -14.57
N GLU A 52 -46.07 11.68 -15.08
CA GLU A 52 -45.21 11.47 -16.28
C GLU A 52 -45.85 12.10 -17.54
N TYR A 53 -47.12 11.85 -17.72
CA TYR A 53 -47.86 12.38 -18.88
C TYR A 53 -47.88 13.90 -18.88
N PHE A 54 -48.21 14.53 -17.76
CA PHE A 54 -48.26 16.00 -17.68
C PHE A 54 -46.88 16.63 -17.46
N LYS A 55 -45.80 15.84 -17.36
CA LYS A 55 -44.42 16.29 -17.10
C LYS A 55 -44.30 17.18 -15.85
N VAL A 56 -45.02 16.84 -14.81
CA VAL A 56 -44.98 17.50 -13.51
C VAL A 56 -44.45 16.54 -12.46
N SER A 57 -43.88 17.07 -11.37
CA SER A 57 -43.50 16.21 -10.26
C SER A 57 -44.73 15.61 -9.56
N LEU A 58 -44.57 14.39 -9.02
CA LEU A 58 -45.63 13.74 -8.24
C LEU A 58 -46.02 14.61 -7.04
N ASP A 59 -45.04 15.28 -6.42
CA ASP A 59 -45.26 16.17 -5.30
C ASP A 59 -46.09 17.39 -5.70
N TYR A 60 -45.82 17.99 -6.84
CA TYR A 60 -46.66 19.05 -7.39
C TYR A 60 -48.09 18.55 -7.68
N LEU A 61 -48.22 17.39 -8.29
CA LEU A 61 -49.54 16.83 -8.62
C LEU A 61 -50.37 16.60 -7.37
N VAL A 62 -49.77 16.06 -6.29
CA VAL A 62 -50.49 15.69 -5.06
C VAL A 62 -50.63 16.87 -4.10
N THR A 63 -49.55 17.63 -3.85
CA THR A 63 -49.57 18.68 -2.82
C THR A 63 -49.70 20.11 -3.35
N GLY A 64 -49.41 20.30 -4.64
CA GLY A 64 -49.37 21.64 -5.28
C GLY A 64 -48.14 22.44 -4.95
N ARG A 65 -47.13 21.84 -4.34
CA ARG A 65 -45.84 22.50 -4.12
C ARG A 65 -44.99 22.26 -5.32
N GLU A 66 -44.52 23.35 -5.95
CA GLU A 66 -43.45 23.22 -6.91
C GLU A 66 -42.20 22.72 -6.17
N PRO A 67 -41.48 21.75 -6.75
CA PRO A 67 -40.18 21.39 -6.18
C PRO A 67 -39.35 22.68 -6.14
N THR A 68 -39.05 23.16 -4.96
CA THR A 68 -38.01 24.18 -4.81
C THR A 68 -36.80 23.64 -5.53
N PRO A 69 -36.23 24.34 -6.53
CA PRO A 69 -35.01 23.84 -7.13
C PRO A 69 -34.04 23.58 -5.98
N PRO A 70 -33.41 22.39 -5.93
CA PRO A 70 -32.44 22.13 -4.89
C PRO A 70 -31.47 23.31 -4.92
N PRO A 71 -31.06 23.87 -3.75
CA PRO A 71 -30.03 24.90 -3.72
C PRO A 71 -28.94 24.44 -4.65
N ALA A 72 -28.52 25.33 -5.57
CA ALA A 72 -27.51 25.01 -6.57
C ALA A 72 -26.43 24.19 -5.88
N PRO A 73 -26.05 23.01 -6.40
CA PRO A 73 -25.15 22.15 -5.70
C PRO A 73 -23.94 23.00 -5.36
N THR A 74 -23.81 23.38 -4.09
CA THR A 74 -22.51 23.73 -3.56
C THR A 74 -21.69 22.54 -3.96
N ILE A 75 -20.74 22.72 -4.89
CA ILE A 75 -19.78 21.69 -5.24
C ILE A 75 -18.96 21.52 -3.97
N VAL A 76 -19.54 20.86 -2.98
CA VAL A 76 -18.76 20.10 -2.04
C VAL A 76 -18.21 19.03 -2.94
N ASN A 77 -16.97 19.22 -3.39
CA ASN A 77 -16.16 18.15 -3.92
C ASN A 77 -16.06 17.12 -2.78
N ASN A 78 -17.13 16.37 -2.59
CA ASN A 78 -17.06 15.07 -1.98
C ASN A 78 -16.30 14.21 -2.99
N TYR A 79 -14.96 14.40 -3.02
CA TYR A 79 -14.04 13.36 -3.40
C TYR A 79 -14.11 12.21 -2.38
N TYR A 80 -15.30 11.85 -1.94
CA TYR A 80 -15.57 10.49 -1.56
C TYR A 80 -15.83 9.77 -2.89
N GLU A 81 -14.76 9.66 -3.70
CA GLU A 81 -14.65 8.51 -4.56
C GLU A 81 -15.13 7.33 -3.70
N HIS A 82 -16.19 6.68 -4.18
CA HIS A 82 -16.42 5.30 -3.80
C HIS A 82 -15.19 4.53 -4.26
N HIS A 83 -14.07 4.70 -3.54
CA HIS A 83 -13.08 3.67 -3.55
C HIS A 83 -13.85 2.43 -3.16
N HIS A 84 -14.09 1.56 -4.12
CA HIS A 84 -14.39 0.19 -3.82
C HIS A 84 -13.34 -0.21 -2.81
N ARG A 85 -13.70 -0.20 -1.54
CA ARG A 85 -12.85 -0.68 -0.45
C ARG A 85 -12.79 -2.19 -0.61
N TRP A 86 -12.06 -2.64 -1.65
CA TRP A 86 -11.80 -4.05 -1.80
C TRP A 86 -10.91 -4.45 -0.64
N ARG A 87 -11.47 -5.17 0.29
CA ARG A 87 -10.76 -5.83 1.37
C ARG A 87 -10.68 -7.29 1.00
N TYR A 88 -9.48 -7.79 0.91
CA TYR A 88 -9.23 -9.20 0.69
C TYR A 88 -8.65 -9.80 1.97
N GLU A 89 -9.40 -10.68 2.61
CA GLU A 89 -8.96 -11.45 3.77
C GLU A 89 -9.08 -12.93 3.45
N TYR A 90 -7.97 -13.64 3.51
CA TYR A 90 -7.90 -15.08 3.34
C TYR A 90 -7.16 -15.70 4.53
N LYS A 91 -7.80 -16.65 5.21
CA LYS A 91 -7.21 -17.48 6.27
C LYS A 91 -7.29 -18.95 5.88
N SER A 92 -6.16 -19.63 5.87
CA SER A 92 -6.12 -21.07 5.66
C SER A 92 -6.85 -21.80 6.79
N LYS A 93 -7.64 -22.81 6.43
CA LYS A 93 -8.31 -23.71 7.40
C LYS A 93 -7.30 -24.62 8.12
N ARG A 94 -6.13 -24.87 7.52
CA ARG A 94 -5.06 -25.66 8.14
C ARG A 94 -4.26 -24.76 9.06
N THR A 95 -4.08 -25.20 10.30
CA THR A 95 -3.28 -24.53 11.32
C THR A 95 -2.09 -25.38 11.70
N LEU A 96 -0.95 -24.75 11.96
CA LEU A 96 0.25 -25.37 12.48
C LEU A 96 0.69 -24.55 13.70
N PHE A 97 0.92 -25.19 14.84
CA PHE A 97 1.21 -24.51 16.12
C PHE A 97 0.18 -23.47 16.55
N GLY A 98 -1.10 -23.66 16.18
CA GLY A 98 -2.17 -22.73 16.50
C GLY A 98 -2.25 -21.48 15.58
N LEU A 99 -1.37 -21.38 14.60
CA LEU A 99 -1.36 -20.30 13.60
C LEU A 99 -1.86 -20.81 12.24
N PRO A 100 -2.62 -20.02 11.47
CA PRO A 100 -3.00 -20.39 10.11
C PRO A 100 -1.76 -20.51 9.23
N LEU A 101 -1.74 -21.51 8.33
CA LEU A 101 -0.62 -21.69 7.39
C LEU A 101 -0.42 -20.43 6.52
N VAL A 102 -1.50 -19.85 6.03
CA VAL A 102 -1.49 -18.65 5.20
C VAL A 102 -2.53 -17.69 5.72
N HIS A 103 -2.14 -16.47 5.98
CA HIS A 103 -3.03 -15.38 6.30
C HIS A 103 -2.69 -14.16 5.43
N ILE A 104 -3.59 -13.82 4.52
CA ILE A 104 -3.51 -12.64 3.67
C ILE A 104 -4.57 -11.66 4.16
N ASN A 105 -4.20 -10.44 4.45
CA ASN A 105 -5.12 -9.40 4.85
C ASN A 105 -4.69 -8.06 4.24
N CYS A 106 -5.28 -7.74 3.10
CA CYS A 106 -4.97 -6.57 2.30
C CYS A 106 -6.22 -5.72 2.10
N GLY A 107 -6.10 -4.41 2.18
CA GLY A 107 -7.21 -3.49 1.99
C GLY A 107 -6.80 -2.04 2.30
N PRO A 108 -7.71 -1.07 2.16
CA PRO A 108 -7.46 0.31 2.55
C PRO A 108 -7.49 0.43 4.08
N GLY A 109 -6.39 0.85 4.69
CA GLY A 109 -6.17 0.96 6.13
C GLY A 109 -5.04 0.06 6.61
N ILE A 110 -4.76 0.05 7.91
CA ILE A 110 -3.71 -0.79 8.51
C ILE A 110 -4.30 -2.14 8.88
N HIS A 111 -3.86 -3.20 8.22
CA HIS A 111 -4.33 -4.56 8.44
C HIS A 111 -3.22 -5.46 8.97
N TRP A 112 -3.55 -6.21 10.00
CA TRP A 112 -2.63 -7.17 10.60
C TRP A 112 -2.87 -8.56 10.02
N ALA A 113 -1.81 -9.20 9.54
CA ALA A 113 -1.79 -10.58 9.14
C ALA A 113 -0.91 -11.39 10.10
N ARG A 114 -1.42 -12.50 10.64
CA ARG A 114 -0.67 -13.40 11.54
C ARG A 114 -0.81 -14.84 11.05
N GLY A 115 0.31 -15.46 10.70
CA GLY A 115 0.31 -16.82 10.17
C GLY A 115 1.73 -17.34 9.99
N ILE A 116 1.88 -18.58 9.50
CA ILE A 116 3.20 -19.08 9.10
C ILE A 116 3.68 -18.25 7.90
N ILE A 117 2.84 -18.07 6.90
CA ILE A 117 3.02 -17.12 5.81
C ILE A 117 1.99 -16.01 6.03
N ALA A 118 2.45 -14.81 6.35
CA ALA A 118 1.63 -13.64 6.58
C ALA A 118 1.87 -12.59 5.48
N ILE A 119 0.80 -12.11 4.87
CA ILE A 119 0.85 -11.07 3.83
C ILE A 119 -0.17 -9.99 4.20
N GLY A 120 0.30 -8.75 4.41
CA GLY A 120 -0.55 -7.62 4.81
C GLY A 120 0.26 -6.38 5.12
N ASP A 121 -0.39 -5.29 5.56
CA ASP A 121 0.31 -4.04 5.89
C ASP A 121 1.28 -4.25 7.06
N ILE A 122 0.82 -4.96 8.11
CA ILE A 122 1.65 -5.44 9.22
C ILE A 122 1.57 -6.96 9.23
N ALA A 123 2.66 -7.63 8.87
CA ALA A 123 2.74 -9.07 8.80
C ALA A 123 3.61 -9.64 9.93
N THR A 124 3.09 -10.65 10.62
CA THR A 124 3.83 -11.37 11.67
C THR A 124 3.75 -12.87 11.46
N GLY A 125 4.89 -13.52 11.31
CA GLY A 125 4.91 -14.96 11.04
C GLY A 125 6.30 -15.53 10.80
N LEU A 126 6.36 -16.77 10.33
CA LEU A 126 7.64 -17.37 9.93
C LEU A 126 8.18 -16.66 8.67
N VAL A 127 7.31 -16.47 7.68
CA VAL A 127 7.54 -15.66 6.48
C VAL A 127 6.55 -14.53 6.49
N ALA A 128 7.02 -13.31 6.68
CA ALA A 128 6.21 -12.10 6.77
C ALA A 128 6.48 -11.19 5.57
N MET A 129 5.44 -10.79 4.85
CA MET A 129 5.51 -9.90 3.69
C MET A 129 4.54 -8.74 3.85
N GLY A 130 5.05 -7.50 3.83
CA GLY A 130 4.18 -6.33 4.00
C GLY A 130 4.92 -5.01 4.20
N GLY A 131 4.20 -3.96 4.55
CA GLY A 131 4.81 -2.66 4.88
C GLY A 131 5.75 -2.79 6.08
N ILE A 132 5.25 -3.39 7.17
CA ILE A 132 6.02 -3.77 8.35
C ILE A 132 5.99 -5.29 8.46
N SER A 133 7.14 -5.94 8.43
CA SER A 133 7.25 -7.39 8.52
C SER A 133 8.10 -7.81 9.73
N VAL A 134 7.59 -8.77 10.49
CA VAL A 134 8.27 -9.32 11.68
C VAL A 134 8.20 -10.85 11.62
N GLY A 135 9.35 -11.51 11.55
CA GLY A 135 9.36 -12.97 11.44
C GLY A 135 10.74 -13.59 11.41
N LEU A 136 10.81 -14.86 10.98
CA LEU A 136 12.08 -15.51 10.70
C LEU A 136 12.67 -14.96 9.39
N ILE A 137 11.81 -14.81 8.38
CA ILE A 137 12.11 -14.17 7.11
C ILE A 137 11.14 -12.99 6.96
N GLY A 138 11.66 -11.78 6.92
CA GLY A 138 10.90 -10.55 6.75
C GLY A 138 11.16 -9.92 5.40
N LEU A 139 10.11 -9.56 4.69
CA LEU A 139 10.13 -8.87 3.39
C LEU A 139 9.20 -7.66 3.47
N GLY A 140 9.75 -6.44 3.43
CA GLY A 140 8.92 -5.25 3.57
C GLY A 140 9.68 -3.94 3.62
N ALA A 141 8.98 -2.81 3.70
CA ALA A 141 9.64 -1.52 3.82
C ALA A 141 10.42 -1.43 5.15
N LEU A 142 9.77 -1.81 6.26
CA LEU A 142 10.39 -2.01 7.56
C LEU A 142 10.39 -3.50 7.86
N SER A 143 11.56 -4.12 7.90
CA SER A 143 11.68 -5.58 8.04
C SER A 143 12.53 -5.97 9.24
N LEU A 144 11.93 -6.72 10.15
CA LEU A 144 12.59 -7.36 11.29
C LEU A 144 12.57 -8.88 11.07
N GLY A 145 13.66 -9.41 10.53
CA GLY A 145 13.80 -10.83 10.25
C GLY A 145 14.84 -11.47 11.15
N LEU A 146 14.47 -12.46 11.98
CA LEU A 146 15.48 -13.12 12.83
C LEU A 146 16.62 -13.72 11.99
N LEU A 147 16.28 -14.38 10.87
CA LEU A 147 17.28 -14.98 9.96
C LEU A 147 17.59 -14.06 8.79
N LEU A 148 16.56 -13.62 8.07
CA LEU A 148 16.70 -12.84 6.84
C LEU A 148 15.72 -11.66 6.86
N ALA A 149 16.22 -10.45 6.62
CA ALA A 149 15.44 -9.24 6.46
C ALA A 149 15.77 -8.56 5.13
N LEU A 150 14.75 -8.31 4.32
CA LEU A 150 14.87 -7.61 3.04
C LEU A 150 13.92 -6.40 3.02
N GLY A 151 14.42 -5.21 2.68
CA GLY A 151 13.59 -4.01 2.63
C GLY A 151 14.33 -2.68 2.59
N ALA A 152 13.63 -1.59 2.90
CA ALA A 152 14.29 -0.27 2.97
C ALA A 152 15.06 -0.11 4.29
N LEU A 153 14.40 -0.41 5.42
CA LEU A 153 15.02 -0.50 6.75
C LEU A 153 14.95 -1.94 7.21
N THR A 154 16.09 -2.55 7.48
CA THR A 154 16.16 -3.97 7.80
C THR A 154 16.99 -4.23 9.06
N ALA A 155 16.53 -5.18 9.88
CA ALA A 155 17.29 -5.67 11.00
C ALA A 155 17.14 -7.19 11.15
N GLY A 156 18.27 -7.90 11.30
CA GLY A 156 18.29 -9.35 11.41
C GLY A 156 19.69 -9.93 11.34
N ILE A 157 19.83 -11.25 11.38
CA ILE A 157 21.14 -11.89 11.21
C ILE A 157 21.71 -11.57 9.84
N ILE A 158 20.91 -11.76 8.78
CA ILE A 158 21.22 -11.37 7.40
C ILE A 158 20.27 -10.25 7.02
N SER A 159 20.78 -9.06 6.76
CA SER A 159 19.99 -7.88 6.44
C SER A 159 20.43 -7.28 5.11
N ILE A 160 19.48 -7.09 4.20
CA ILE A 160 19.73 -6.49 2.89
C ILE A 160 18.71 -5.36 2.67
N GLY A 161 19.21 -4.13 2.50
CA GLY A 161 18.31 -3.00 2.36
C GLY A 161 18.95 -1.64 2.16
N GLY A 162 18.17 -0.57 2.19
CA GLY A 162 18.69 0.80 2.15
C GLY A 162 19.55 1.09 3.38
N VAL A 163 19.00 0.81 4.56
CA VAL A 163 19.69 0.79 5.85
C VAL A 163 19.57 -0.62 6.42
N ALA A 164 20.69 -1.28 6.65
CA ALA A 164 20.77 -2.65 7.12
C ALA A 164 21.52 -2.75 8.44
N LEU A 165 20.89 -3.37 9.44
CA LEU A 165 21.45 -3.63 10.76
C LEU A 165 21.49 -5.14 11.02
N GLY A 166 22.62 -5.69 11.45
CA GLY A 166 22.67 -7.12 11.73
C GLY A 166 24.06 -7.73 11.84
N LEU A 167 24.14 -9.05 11.71
CA LEU A 167 25.42 -9.73 11.69
C LEU A 167 26.08 -9.64 10.32
N PHE A 168 25.33 -9.99 9.27
CA PHE A 168 25.73 -9.87 7.85
C PHE A 168 24.84 -8.84 7.18
N THR A 169 25.42 -7.71 6.79
CA THR A 169 24.65 -6.58 6.29
C THR A 169 25.12 -6.15 4.90
N LEU A 170 24.14 -5.91 4.02
CA LEU A 170 24.38 -5.40 2.68
C LEU A 170 23.38 -4.28 2.38
N GLY A 171 23.89 -3.09 2.06
CA GLY A 171 22.98 -1.97 1.83
C GLY A 171 23.63 -0.65 1.52
N GLY A 172 22.83 0.42 1.41
CA GLY A 172 23.34 1.78 1.27
C GLY A 172 24.14 2.21 2.51
N VAL A 173 23.51 2.03 3.68
CA VAL A 173 24.14 2.14 5.00
C VAL A 173 24.07 0.76 5.66
N ALA A 174 25.21 0.17 5.95
CA ALA A 174 25.31 -1.16 6.52
C ALA A 174 26.05 -1.12 7.86
N VAL A 175 25.43 -1.66 8.92
CA VAL A 175 26.05 -1.74 10.24
C VAL A 175 25.95 -3.18 10.74
N GLY A 176 27.11 -3.81 10.99
CA GLY A 176 27.11 -5.20 11.40
C GLY A 176 28.49 -5.77 11.70
N TRP A 177 28.55 -7.08 12.00
CA TRP A 177 29.82 -7.75 12.17
C TRP A 177 30.60 -7.83 10.82
N LEU A 178 29.90 -8.18 9.74
CA LEU A 178 30.38 -8.09 8.38
C LEU A 178 29.42 -7.18 7.60
N SER A 179 29.90 -6.03 7.18
CA SER A 179 29.11 -5.02 6.52
C SER A 179 29.67 -4.67 5.13
N VAL A 180 28.76 -4.58 4.16
CA VAL A 180 29.09 -4.18 2.79
C VAL A 180 28.09 -3.13 2.31
N GLY A 181 28.58 -1.96 1.92
CA GLY A 181 27.66 -0.89 1.52
C GLY A 181 28.32 0.40 1.08
N GLY A 182 27.53 1.40 0.74
CA GLY A 182 28.02 2.75 0.45
C GLY A 182 28.72 3.36 1.66
N ILE A 183 28.05 3.33 2.82
CA ILE A 183 28.60 3.63 4.15
C ILE A 183 28.53 2.34 4.95
N SER A 184 29.66 1.83 5.40
CA SER A 184 29.70 0.59 6.17
C SER A 184 30.44 0.73 7.47
N CYS A 185 29.85 0.16 8.54
CA CYS A 185 30.41 0.18 9.88
C CYS A 185 30.35 -1.22 10.50
N GLY A 186 31.50 -1.73 11.01
CA GLY A 186 31.51 -3.08 11.56
C GLY A 186 32.84 -3.57 12.06
N VAL A 187 32.95 -4.89 12.23
CA VAL A 187 34.24 -5.54 12.54
C VAL A 187 35.05 -5.74 11.28
N TYR A 188 34.39 -6.26 10.24
CA TYR A 188 34.90 -6.40 8.89
C TYR A 188 33.97 -5.60 7.96
N ALA A 189 34.51 -4.66 7.24
CA ALA A 189 33.66 -3.79 6.44
C ALA A 189 34.27 -3.50 5.05
N ALA A 190 33.40 -3.38 4.04
CA ALA A 190 33.79 -3.02 2.70
C ALA A 190 32.79 -2.03 2.07
N GLY A 191 33.28 -1.08 1.28
CA GLY A 191 32.41 -0.11 0.63
C GLY A 191 33.05 1.23 0.25
N GLY A 192 32.21 2.28 0.16
CA GLY A 192 32.68 3.62 -0.19
C GLY A 192 33.36 4.33 0.98
N VAL A 193 32.62 4.56 2.06
CA VAL A 193 33.09 5.10 3.34
C VAL A 193 33.01 4.01 4.38
N VAL A 194 34.12 3.62 4.96
CA VAL A 194 34.17 2.41 5.78
C VAL A 194 34.85 2.69 7.12
N THR A 195 34.19 2.29 8.19
CA THR A 195 34.76 2.27 9.55
C THR A 195 34.71 0.87 10.10
N ALA A 196 35.85 0.29 10.46
CA ALA A 196 35.88 -1.06 11.01
C ALA A 196 36.82 -1.20 12.20
N SER A 197 36.53 -2.16 13.07
CA SER A 197 37.38 -2.45 14.24
C SER A 197 38.53 -3.41 13.94
N LYS A 198 38.52 -4.09 12.80
CA LYS A 198 39.64 -4.97 12.38
C LYS A 198 40.13 -4.66 10.96
N VAL A 199 39.26 -4.86 9.96
CA VAL A 199 39.64 -4.74 8.55
C VAL A 199 38.62 -3.92 7.80
N ALA A 200 39.05 -2.92 7.13
CA ALA A 200 38.25 -2.09 6.24
C ALA A 200 38.88 -2.01 4.84
N VAL A 201 38.03 -2.18 3.82
CA VAL A 201 38.42 -2.10 2.40
C VAL A 201 37.46 -1.17 1.67
N GLY A 202 38.00 -0.12 1.03
CA GLY A 202 37.12 0.80 0.33
C GLY A 202 37.72 2.11 -0.13
N GLY A 203 36.91 3.14 -0.34
CA GLY A 203 37.37 4.44 -0.80
C GLY A 203 38.03 5.25 0.31
N VAL A 204 37.25 5.65 1.32
CA VAL A 204 37.69 6.33 2.55
C VAL A 204 37.57 5.36 3.71
N VAL A 205 38.63 5.03 4.37
CA VAL A 205 38.67 3.89 5.27
C VAL A 205 39.34 4.26 6.59
N SER A 206 38.71 3.87 7.71
CA SER A 206 39.24 4.01 9.06
C SER A 206 39.17 2.66 9.79
N ALA A 207 40.32 2.03 10.02
CA ALA A 207 40.45 0.74 10.69
C ALA A 207 41.89 0.44 11.09
N PRO A 208 42.15 -0.49 12.03
CA PRO A 208 43.51 -0.97 12.32
C PRO A 208 44.24 -1.50 11.07
N LEU A 209 43.55 -2.28 10.23
CA LEU A 209 44.00 -2.59 8.85
C LEU A 209 43.08 -1.88 7.87
N ALA A 210 43.55 -0.80 7.26
CA ALA A 210 42.84 0.02 6.32
C ALA A 210 43.41 -0.10 4.91
N ILE A 211 42.61 -0.51 3.95
CA ILE A 211 42.99 -0.68 2.55
C ILE A 211 42.06 0.19 1.69
N GLY A 212 42.55 1.26 1.12
CA GLY A 212 41.70 2.20 0.41
C GLY A 212 42.45 3.36 -0.25
N ALA A 213 41.68 4.21 -0.96
CA ALA A 213 42.23 5.41 -1.60
C ALA A 213 42.66 6.48 -0.56
N ALA A 214 41.90 6.61 0.53
CA ALA A 214 42.21 7.40 1.72
C ALA A 214 42.08 6.47 2.94
N ALA A 215 43.17 6.12 3.57
CA ALA A 215 43.18 5.12 4.64
C ALA A 215 43.81 5.69 5.90
N GLU A 216 43.13 5.54 7.03
CA GLU A 216 43.60 5.89 8.37
C GLU A 216 43.61 4.64 9.26
N GLY A 217 44.77 4.33 9.88
CA GLY A 217 44.87 3.15 10.75
C GLY A 217 46.30 2.82 11.14
N ALA A 218 46.48 1.73 11.89
CA ALA A 218 47.79 1.25 12.33
C ALA A 218 48.63 0.64 11.16
N GLN A 219 47.91 -0.03 10.25
CA GLN A 219 48.47 -0.54 8.99
C GLN A 219 47.61 -0.03 7.83
N THR A 220 48.19 0.77 6.97
CA THR A 220 47.48 1.36 5.82
C THR A 220 48.10 0.88 4.51
N ILE A 221 47.25 0.40 3.60
CA ILE A 221 47.63 0.09 2.22
C ILE A 221 46.82 1.02 1.34
N LEU A 222 47.50 1.97 0.70
CA LEU A 222 46.85 2.91 -0.20
C LEU A 222 46.59 2.24 -1.56
N ILE A 223 45.41 2.37 -2.07
CA ILE A 223 45.01 1.92 -3.40
C ILE A 223 45.24 3.10 -4.36
N PRO A 224 46.18 3.03 -5.32
CA PRO A 224 46.31 4.06 -6.31
C PRO A 224 45.11 4.11 -7.25
N LEU A 225 44.88 5.23 -7.93
CA LEU A 225 43.80 5.42 -8.89
C LEU A 225 43.76 4.37 -10.03
N GLU A 226 44.91 3.79 -10.33
CA GLU A 226 45.06 2.72 -11.34
C GLU A 226 44.75 1.31 -10.81
N GLY A 227 44.40 1.17 -9.52
CA GLY A 227 44.21 -0.09 -8.82
C GLY A 227 45.50 -0.76 -8.38
N LEU A 228 45.39 -1.72 -7.47
CA LEU A 228 46.53 -2.51 -6.99
C LEU A 228 46.99 -3.53 -8.07
N ARG A 229 48.26 -3.63 -8.35
CA ARG A 229 48.81 -4.58 -9.34
C ARG A 229 50.01 -5.35 -8.81
N GLY A 230 50.17 -6.58 -9.27
CA GLY A 230 51.33 -7.41 -8.95
C GLY A 230 51.56 -7.59 -7.45
N ALA A 231 52.79 -7.32 -7.00
CA ALA A 231 53.21 -7.53 -5.62
C ALA A 231 52.38 -6.76 -4.55
N GLU A 232 51.86 -5.59 -4.90
CA GLU A 232 51.00 -4.80 -3.99
C GLU A 232 49.64 -5.49 -3.73
N LEU A 233 49.06 -6.05 -4.78
CA LEU A 233 47.80 -6.81 -4.67
C LEU A 233 48.00 -8.07 -3.83
N ASP A 234 49.10 -8.76 -4.01
CA ASP A 234 49.43 -9.97 -3.26
C ASP A 234 49.75 -9.62 -1.77
N ALA A 235 50.39 -8.51 -1.51
CA ALA A 235 50.64 -8.01 -0.16
C ALA A 235 49.31 -7.63 0.54
N ALA A 236 48.42 -6.95 -0.17
CA ALA A 236 47.08 -6.61 0.37
C ALA A 236 46.25 -7.86 0.69
N ARG A 237 46.28 -8.85 -0.18
CA ARG A 237 45.60 -10.15 0.06
C ARG A 237 46.16 -10.89 1.25
N ALA A 238 47.51 -10.94 1.37
CA ALA A 238 48.17 -11.56 2.51
C ALA A 238 47.87 -10.83 3.83
N ALA A 239 47.80 -9.50 3.83
CA ALA A 239 47.44 -8.70 4.98
C ALA A 239 45.98 -8.98 5.42
N ILE A 240 45.03 -9.10 4.48
CA ILE A 240 43.65 -9.49 4.79
C ILE A 240 43.62 -10.89 5.43
N ASP A 241 44.35 -11.86 4.86
CA ASP A 241 44.38 -13.23 5.41
C ASP A 241 44.95 -13.24 6.83
N ALA A 242 46.00 -12.49 7.08
CA ALA A 242 46.59 -12.38 8.41
C ALA A 242 45.69 -11.70 9.43
N ALA A 243 44.98 -10.64 9.03
CA ALA A 243 44.05 -9.94 9.90
C ALA A 243 42.70 -10.67 10.13
N CYS A 244 42.34 -11.58 9.22
CA CYS A 244 41.13 -12.42 9.31
C CYS A 244 41.37 -13.77 10.00
N VAL A 245 42.49 -13.98 10.66
CA VAL A 245 42.76 -15.20 11.42
C VAL A 245 41.66 -15.40 12.49
N GLY A 246 40.94 -16.55 12.41
CA GLY A 246 39.78 -16.86 13.26
C GLY A 246 38.43 -16.38 12.71
N ALA A 247 38.39 -15.71 11.56
CA ALA A 247 37.14 -15.43 10.86
C ALA A 247 36.77 -16.60 9.93
N PRO A 248 35.47 -16.80 9.61
CA PRO A 248 35.05 -17.75 8.60
C PRO A 248 35.68 -17.46 7.24
N GLY A 249 36.10 -18.49 6.49
CA GLY A 249 36.85 -18.37 5.27
C GLY A 249 36.19 -17.57 4.13
N PHE A 250 34.89 -17.35 4.18
CA PHE A 250 34.19 -16.49 3.22
C PHE A 250 34.46 -15.00 3.45
N VAL A 251 34.82 -14.58 4.68
CA VAL A 251 35.11 -13.17 5.03
C VAL A 251 36.31 -12.63 4.26
N PRO A 252 37.49 -13.27 4.32
CA PRO A 252 38.63 -12.80 3.51
C PRO A 252 38.37 -12.89 2.02
N TRP A 253 37.61 -13.90 1.57
CA TRP A 253 37.22 -14.00 0.15
C TRP A 253 36.38 -12.79 -0.28
N LEU A 254 35.39 -12.40 0.51
CA LEU A 254 34.50 -11.27 0.23
C LEU A 254 35.30 -9.96 0.21
N LEU A 255 36.16 -9.72 1.21
CA LEU A 255 36.97 -8.50 1.30
C LEU A 255 37.93 -8.38 0.11
N LYS A 256 38.52 -9.49 -0.34
CA LYS A 256 39.40 -9.52 -1.52
C LYS A 256 38.70 -9.17 -2.84
N LEU A 257 37.39 -9.33 -2.90
CA LEU A 257 36.57 -8.96 -4.07
C LEU A 257 36.60 -7.44 -4.30
N PHE A 258 36.76 -6.64 -3.24
CA PHE A 258 36.83 -5.18 -3.29
C PHE A 258 38.24 -4.63 -3.58
N LEU A 259 39.23 -5.49 -3.76
CA LEU A 259 40.62 -5.10 -4.17
C LEU A 259 40.79 -5.02 -5.69
N ARG A 260 39.74 -5.28 -6.47
CA ARG A 260 39.78 -5.26 -7.94
C ARG A 260 39.51 -3.90 -8.51
#